data_9ec95dfb5cc266099f9ab29f652c3764
#
_entry.id   9ec95dfb5cc266099f9ab29f652c3764
#
_cell.length_a   1.000
_cell.length_b   1.000
_cell.length_c   1.000
_cell.angle_alpha   90.00
_cell.angle_beta   90.00
_cell.angle_gamma   90.00
#
_symmetry.space_group_name_H-M   'P 1'
#
loop_
_entity.id
_entity.type
_entity.pdbx_description
1 polymer ?
#
loop_
_entity_poly.entity_id
_entity_poly.type
_entity_poly.pdbx_seq_one_letter_code
_entity_poly.pdbx_strand_id
1 'polypeptide(L)'
;MAFFTATYAMHRLLTKILLMVTLLGFTSVAGAADRWETLRAINWVENPTNQTGVGRFGELGPYQFRPATWRMHTDKPFRMAVLRATADEIAVKHYEWIKRTLEQRGVQPSVFNIAMAWNCGVDAVLTGRAPTVSYNYAERVTNLVDTFKERARPVVLEEKSPAGRSDEWNLEDRGDRLRFRVLRDAPRFVLAAG
;
A
#
# COMPACT_ATOMS: atom_id res chain seq x y z
N MET A 1 -31.77 46.81 8.12
CA MET A 1 -31.59 45.78 7.04
C MET A 1 -30.16 45.33 6.80
N ALA A 2 -29.11 46.08 7.16
CA ALA A 2 -27.71 45.71 6.89
C ALA A 2 -27.15 44.56 7.75
N PHE A 3 -27.69 44.27 8.95
CA PHE A 3 -27.18 43.24 9.83
C PHE A 3 -27.52 41.80 9.37
N PHE A 4 -28.61 41.58 8.66
CA PHE A 4 -29.01 40.26 8.17
C PHE A 4 -28.17 39.79 6.97
N THR A 5 -27.66 40.70 6.16
CA THR A 5 -26.84 40.31 5.01
C THR A 5 -25.41 39.89 5.38
N ALA A 6 -24.86 40.51 6.45
CA ALA A 6 -23.51 40.15 6.94
C ALA A 6 -23.43 38.75 7.59
N THR A 7 -24.43 38.36 8.36
CA THR A 7 -24.53 37.04 8.96
C THR A 7 -24.69 35.92 7.93
N TYR A 8 -25.49 36.16 6.89
CA TYR A 8 -25.67 35.20 5.80
C TYR A 8 -24.40 34.97 4.96
N ALA A 9 -23.67 36.06 4.68
CA ALA A 9 -22.38 35.98 3.98
C ALA A 9 -21.33 35.25 4.79
N MET A 10 -21.28 35.44 6.10
CA MET A 10 -20.36 34.77 7.01
C MET A 10 -20.63 33.26 7.10
N HIS A 11 -21.90 32.84 7.19
CA HIS A 11 -22.26 31.41 7.18
C HIS A 11 -21.88 30.72 5.88
N ARG A 12 -22.08 31.37 4.72
CA ARG A 12 -21.67 30.81 3.42
C ARG A 12 -20.16 30.69 3.29
N LEU A 13 -19.38 31.60 3.88
CA LEU A 13 -17.93 31.54 3.89
C LEU A 13 -17.44 30.39 4.78
N LEU A 14 -18.00 30.27 5.99
CA LEU A 14 -17.66 29.18 6.94
C LEU A 14 -17.99 27.79 6.38
N THR A 15 -19.13 27.65 5.70
CA THR A 15 -19.50 26.37 5.06
C THR A 15 -18.56 25.99 3.92
N LYS A 16 -18.10 26.98 3.12
CA LYS A 16 -17.11 26.73 2.06
C LYS A 16 -15.75 26.35 2.62
N ILE A 17 -15.29 27.01 3.70
CA ILE A 17 -14.03 26.69 4.37
C ILE A 17 -14.12 25.28 4.99
N LEU A 18 -15.21 24.93 5.66
CA LEU A 18 -15.41 23.61 6.23
C LEU A 18 -15.43 22.52 5.15
N LEU A 19 -16.10 22.77 4.02
CA LEU A 19 -16.13 21.84 2.89
C LEU A 19 -14.75 21.67 2.25
N MET A 20 -13.96 22.74 2.16
CA MET A 20 -12.61 22.70 1.63
C MET A 20 -11.64 21.95 2.55
N VAL A 21 -11.76 22.11 3.87
CA VAL A 21 -10.95 21.40 4.87
C VAL A 21 -11.27 19.89 4.88
N THR A 22 -12.55 19.51 4.74
CA THR A 22 -12.92 18.10 4.64
C THR A 22 -12.43 17.46 3.34
N LEU A 23 -12.43 18.18 2.22
CA LEU A 23 -11.94 17.65 0.94
C LEU A 23 -10.41 17.45 0.93
N LEU A 24 -9.64 18.34 1.58
CA LEU A 24 -8.18 18.23 1.71
C LEU A 24 -7.75 17.09 2.65
N GLY A 25 -8.58 16.73 3.64
CA GLY A 25 -8.28 15.64 4.58
C GLY A 25 -8.35 14.23 3.95
N PHE A 26 -9.22 14.02 2.96
CA PHE A 26 -9.41 12.69 2.34
C PHE A 26 -8.30 12.28 1.37
N THR A 27 -7.60 13.22 0.74
CA THR A 27 -6.55 12.91 -0.24
C THR A 27 -5.26 12.37 0.40
N SER A 28 -4.98 12.72 1.64
CA SER A 28 -3.74 12.32 2.33
C SER A 28 -3.73 10.85 2.76
N VAL A 29 -4.90 10.28 3.10
CA VAL A 29 -4.99 8.89 3.59
C VAL A 29 -4.83 7.87 2.46
N ALA A 30 -5.44 8.13 1.30
CA ALA A 30 -5.32 7.25 0.13
C ALA A 30 -3.87 7.17 -0.38
N GLY A 31 -3.17 8.30 -0.45
CA GLY A 31 -1.77 8.35 -0.88
C GLY A 31 -0.80 7.64 0.09
N ALA A 32 -1.12 7.62 1.39
CA ALA A 32 -0.32 6.89 2.39
C ALA A 32 -0.51 5.37 2.27
N ALA A 33 -1.73 4.91 2.03
CA ALA A 33 -2.02 3.49 1.82
C ALA A 33 -1.29 2.96 0.57
N ASP A 34 -1.37 3.67 -0.56
CA ASP A 34 -0.68 3.29 -1.80
C ASP A 34 0.84 3.20 -1.64
N ARG A 35 1.44 4.09 -0.85
CA ARG A 35 2.86 4.07 -0.56
C ARG A 35 3.28 2.80 0.17
N TRP A 36 2.56 2.43 1.23
CA TRP A 36 2.92 1.25 2.01
C TRP A 36 2.73 -0.05 1.24
N GLU A 37 1.68 -0.16 0.44
CA GLU A 37 1.48 -1.31 -0.44
C GLU A 37 2.61 -1.42 -1.48
N THR A 38 3.02 -0.30 -2.06
CA THR A 38 4.15 -0.27 -3.01
C THR A 38 5.47 -0.66 -2.33
N LEU A 39 5.79 -0.12 -1.16
CA LEU A 39 7.00 -0.47 -0.42
C LEU A 39 7.00 -1.94 0.01
N ARG A 40 5.86 -2.46 0.44
CA ARG A 40 5.69 -3.88 0.75
C ARG A 40 5.95 -4.77 -0.46
N ALA A 41 5.42 -4.39 -1.62
CA ALA A 41 5.64 -5.12 -2.87
C ALA A 41 7.11 -5.06 -3.32
N ILE A 42 7.77 -3.90 -3.21
CA ILE A 42 9.21 -3.75 -3.47
C ILE A 42 10.01 -4.68 -2.55
N ASN A 43 9.76 -4.66 -1.24
CA ASN A 43 10.45 -5.58 -0.31
C ASN A 43 10.24 -7.05 -0.71
N TRP A 44 9.02 -7.42 -1.10
CA TRP A 44 8.73 -8.78 -1.53
C TRP A 44 9.52 -9.21 -2.79
N VAL A 45 9.76 -8.28 -3.71
CA VAL A 45 10.54 -8.54 -4.93
C VAL A 45 12.04 -8.56 -4.63
N GLU A 46 12.53 -7.64 -3.79
CA GLU A 46 13.95 -7.46 -3.51
C GLU A 46 14.50 -8.50 -2.53
N ASN A 47 13.80 -8.73 -1.44
CA ASN A 47 14.27 -9.59 -0.35
C ASN A 47 13.09 -10.17 0.44
N PRO A 48 12.35 -11.14 -0.12
CA PRO A 48 11.12 -11.68 0.48
C PRO A 48 11.34 -12.33 1.85
N THR A 49 12.54 -12.83 2.10
CA THR A 49 12.92 -13.49 3.36
C THR A 49 13.64 -12.56 4.35
N ASN A 50 13.83 -11.30 3.98
CA ASN A 50 14.52 -10.27 4.77
C ASN A 50 15.92 -10.72 5.25
N GLN A 51 16.67 -11.38 4.37
CA GLN A 51 18.04 -11.77 4.64
C GLN A 51 18.91 -10.55 4.93
N THR A 52 19.85 -10.70 5.86
CA THR A 52 20.76 -9.62 6.31
C THR A 52 22.10 -9.65 5.60
N GLY A 53 22.34 -10.64 4.77
CA GLY A 53 23.55 -10.76 3.96
C GLY A 53 23.66 -9.64 2.90
N VAL A 54 24.89 -9.33 2.51
CA VAL A 54 25.18 -8.36 1.44
C VAL A 54 24.88 -9.01 0.10
N GLY A 55 24.12 -8.32 -0.75
CA GLY A 55 23.79 -8.75 -2.10
C GLY A 55 25.01 -8.70 -3.04
N ARG A 56 24.86 -9.26 -4.25
CA ARG A 56 25.95 -9.42 -5.24
C ARG A 56 26.64 -8.10 -5.60
N PHE A 57 25.91 -6.99 -5.60
CA PHE A 57 26.43 -5.67 -5.95
C PHE A 57 26.54 -4.73 -4.75
N GLY A 58 26.62 -5.29 -3.54
CA GLY A 58 26.73 -4.54 -2.30
C GLY A 58 25.41 -4.01 -1.76
N GLU A 59 24.28 -4.55 -2.22
CA GLU A 59 22.95 -4.21 -1.70
C GLU A 59 22.76 -4.78 -0.30
N LEU A 60 21.91 -4.08 0.51
CA LEU A 60 21.68 -4.48 1.89
C LEU A 60 20.24 -4.26 2.34
N GLY A 61 19.76 -5.18 3.13
CA GLY A 61 18.50 -5.08 3.88
C GLY A 61 17.24 -5.39 3.08
N PRO A 62 16.04 -5.15 3.68
CA PRO A 62 14.75 -5.51 3.10
C PRO A 62 14.49 -4.94 1.71
N TYR A 63 15.00 -3.76 1.42
CA TYR A 63 14.80 -3.03 0.18
C TYR A 63 16.01 -3.06 -0.75
N GLN A 64 17.03 -3.87 -0.44
CA GLN A 64 18.25 -4.01 -1.20
C GLN A 64 18.87 -2.65 -1.58
N PHE A 65 18.98 -1.75 -0.60
CA PHE A 65 19.60 -0.45 -0.82
C PHE A 65 21.06 -0.56 -1.22
N ARG A 66 21.46 0.26 -2.17
CA ARG A 66 22.87 0.51 -2.45
C ARG A 66 23.43 1.61 -1.55
N PRO A 67 24.73 1.60 -1.22
CA PRO A 67 25.34 2.62 -0.38
C PRO A 67 25.10 4.06 -0.87
N ALA A 68 25.11 4.27 -2.20
CA ALA A 68 24.87 5.59 -2.78
C ALA A 68 23.44 6.07 -2.53
N THR A 69 22.43 5.23 -2.79
CA THR A 69 21.00 5.53 -2.54
C THR A 69 20.77 5.79 -1.05
N TRP A 70 21.36 4.99 -0.18
CA TRP A 70 21.27 5.19 1.27
C TRP A 70 21.74 6.57 1.70
N ARG A 71 22.94 6.98 1.24
CA ARG A 71 23.53 8.28 1.56
C ARG A 71 22.76 9.49 1.03
N MET A 72 21.91 9.32 0.03
CA MET A 72 21.01 10.40 -0.43
C MET A 72 20.00 10.82 0.65
N HIS A 73 19.69 9.95 1.60
CA HIS A 73 18.58 10.15 2.53
C HIS A 73 18.99 10.20 4.00
N THR A 74 20.22 9.80 4.33
CA THR A 74 20.67 9.73 5.73
C THR A 74 22.18 9.62 5.85
N ASP A 75 22.70 10.16 6.97
CA ASP A 75 24.09 9.99 7.41
C ASP A 75 24.27 8.74 8.30
N LYS A 76 23.18 8.01 8.61
CA LYS A 76 23.25 6.76 9.39
C LYS A 76 24.17 5.75 8.69
N PRO A 77 25.00 5.00 9.45
CA PRO A 77 25.87 3.98 8.86
C PRO A 77 25.09 2.99 7.99
N PHE A 78 25.60 2.67 6.81
CA PHE A 78 24.89 1.82 5.83
C PHE A 78 24.52 0.44 6.37
N ARG A 79 25.33 -0.14 7.30
CA ARG A 79 24.99 -1.40 7.98
C ARG A 79 23.63 -1.40 8.68
N MET A 80 23.06 -0.22 9.00
CA MET A 80 21.73 -0.10 9.58
C MET A 80 20.60 -0.41 8.58
N ALA A 81 20.90 -0.54 7.30
CA ALA A 81 19.91 -0.91 6.28
C ALA A 81 19.31 -2.32 6.52
N VAL A 82 19.94 -3.18 7.32
CA VAL A 82 19.37 -4.48 7.72
C VAL A 82 18.29 -4.35 8.79
N LEU A 83 18.28 -3.23 9.53
CA LEU A 83 17.30 -2.99 10.60
C LEU A 83 15.99 -2.54 10.00
N ARG A 84 14.96 -3.35 10.12
CA ARG A 84 13.65 -3.12 9.49
C ARG A 84 13.12 -1.69 9.68
N ALA A 85 13.07 -1.20 10.92
CA ALA A 85 12.56 0.13 11.21
C ALA A 85 13.36 1.25 10.52
N THR A 86 14.71 1.12 10.49
CA THR A 86 15.56 2.11 9.83
C THR A 86 15.42 2.02 8.30
N ALA A 87 15.37 0.80 7.77
CA ALA A 87 15.17 0.58 6.34
C ALA A 87 13.82 1.15 5.87
N ASP A 88 12.73 0.94 6.62
CA ASP A 88 11.40 1.49 6.32
C ASP A 88 11.41 3.02 6.32
N GLU A 89 12.08 3.67 7.30
CA GLU A 89 12.24 5.13 7.32
C GLU A 89 12.89 5.64 6.04
N ILE A 90 13.98 5.02 5.63
CA ILE A 90 14.73 5.44 4.44
C ILE A 90 13.98 5.08 3.16
N ALA A 91 13.27 3.96 3.13
CA ALA A 91 12.42 3.56 2.01
C ALA A 91 11.31 4.58 1.75
N VAL A 92 10.67 5.09 2.81
CA VAL A 92 9.69 6.18 2.69
C VAL A 92 10.33 7.44 2.11
N LYS A 93 11.51 7.84 2.59
CA LYS A 93 12.20 9.03 2.06
C LYS A 93 12.56 8.87 0.58
N HIS A 94 13.02 7.69 0.18
CA HIS A 94 13.36 7.40 -1.22
C HIS A 94 12.13 7.37 -2.12
N TYR A 95 11.05 6.71 -1.67
CA TYR A 95 9.77 6.71 -2.37
C TYR A 95 9.25 8.13 -2.62
N GLU A 96 9.21 8.97 -1.58
CA GLU A 96 8.72 10.34 -1.69
C GLU A 96 9.64 11.21 -2.57
N TRP A 97 10.93 10.96 -2.57
CA TRP A 97 11.87 11.62 -3.46
C TRP A 97 11.61 11.24 -4.92
N ILE A 98 11.46 9.94 -5.23
CA ILE A 98 11.11 9.46 -6.58
C ILE A 98 9.79 10.09 -7.03
N LYS A 99 8.76 10.00 -6.20
CA LYS A 99 7.43 10.53 -6.48
C LYS A 99 7.49 12.01 -6.87
N ARG A 100 8.07 12.84 -6.02
CA ARG A 100 8.21 14.28 -6.28
C ARG A 100 9.03 14.59 -7.53
N THR A 101 10.08 13.84 -7.78
CA THR A 101 10.92 14.05 -8.97
C THR A 101 10.15 13.73 -10.25
N LEU A 102 9.38 12.66 -10.29
CA LEU A 102 8.51 12.32 -11.42
C LEU A 102 7.46 13.40 -11.64
N GLU A 103 6.76 13.84 -10.59
CA GLU A 103 5.74 14.90 -10.63
C GLU A 103 6.30 16.21 -11.19
N GLN A 104 7.46 16.65 -10.70
CA GLN A 104 8.13 17.87 -11.15
C GLN A 104 8.53 17.84 -12.64
N ARG A 105 8.66 16.65 -13.20
CA ARG A 105 9.03 16.43 -14.61
C ARG A 105 7.83 16.04 -15.47
N GLY A 106 6.60 16.16 -14.95
CA GLY A 106 5.36 15.88 -15.66
C GLY A 106 5.07 14.40 -15.91
N VAL A 107 5.77 13.50 -15.20
CA VAL A 107 5.53 12.06 -15.27
C VAL A 107 4.63 11.64 -14.11
N GLN A 108 3.54 10.94 -14.41
CA GLN A 108 2.63 10.44 -13.38
C GLN A 108 3.37 9.48 -12.43
N PRO A 109 3.31 9.69 -11.11
CA PRO A 109 3.97 8.83 -10.13
C PRO A 109 3.11 7.59 -9.81
N SER A 110 2.78 6.81 -10.85
CA SER A 110 2.09 5.53 -10.70
C SER A 110 2.98 4.52 -9.97
N VAL A 111 2.39 3.46 -9.40
CA VAL A 111 3.13 2.33 -8.82
C VAL A 111 4.18 1.82 -9.80
N PHE A 112 3.79 1.67 -11.06
CA PHE A 112 4.67 1.20 -12.13
C PHE A 112 5.89 2.12 -12.33
N ASN A 113 5.68 3.43 -12.47
CA ASN A 113 6.77 4.39 -12.70
C ASN A 113 7.68 4.53 -11.47
N ILE A 114 7.12 4.48 -10.27
CA ILE A 114 7.89 4.50 -9.02
C ILE A 114 8.75 3.24 -8.90
N ALA A 115 8.17 2.07 -9.14
CA ALA A 115 8.90 0.80 -9.08
C ALA A 115 10.01 0.74 -10.15
N MET A 116 9.73 1.20 -11.37
CA MET A 116 10.74 1.27 -12.43
C MET A 116 11.90 2.20 -12.02
N ALA A 117 11.58 3.39 -11.49
CA ALA A 117 12.58 4.33 -11.00
C ALA A 117 13.37 3.81 -9.79
N TRP A 118 12.73 3.01 -8.93
CA TRP A 118 13.41 2.31 -7.84
C TRP A 118 14.51 1.38 -8.34
N ASN A 119 14.21 0.63 -9.40
CA ASN A 119 15.12 -0.37 -9.97
C ASN A 119 16.25 0.22 -10.82
N CYS A 120 15.93 1.15 -11.74
CA CYS A 120 16.93 1.68 -12.69
C CYS A 120 17.29 3.16 -12.49
N GLY A 121 16.70 3.82 -11.51
CA GLY A 121 16.88 5.25 -11.25
C GLY A 121 15.93 6.13 -12.04
N VAL A 122 15.63 7.31 -11.47
CA VAL A 122 14.65 8.26 -12.02
C VAL A 122 15.04 8.75 -13.41
N ASP A 123 16.33 9.04 -13.63
CA ASP A 123 16.81 9.58 -14.91
C ASP A 123 16.56 8.61 -16.09
N ALA A 124 16.69 7.31 -15.86
CA ALA A 124 16.42 6.31 -16.90
C ALA A 124 14.92 6.34 -17.30
N VAL A 125 14.02 6.50 -16.33
CA VAL A 125 12.58 6.63 -16.57
C VAL A 125 12.27 7.92 -17.32
N LEU A 126 12.80 9.05 -16.85
CA LEU A 126 12.54 10.37 -17.44
C LEU A 126 13.04 10.51 -18.88
N THR A 127 14.10 9.78 -19.23
CA THR A 127 14.71 9.83 -20.57
C THR A 127 14.26 8.69 -21.49
N GLY A 128 13.35 7.82 -21.02
CA GLY A 128 12.86 6.66 -21.80
C GLY A 128 13.95 5.60 -22.04
N ARG A 129 15.02 5.58 -21.23
CA ARG A 129 16.14 4.63 -21.35
C ARG A 129 16.13 3.52 -20.31
N ALA A 130 14.98 3.28 -19.69
CA ALA A 130 14.84 2.19 -18.75
C ALA A 130 15.05 0.83 -19.47
N PRO A 131 15.91 -0.07 -18.93
CA PRO A 131 16.14 -1.37 -19.55
C PRO A 131 14.92 -2.28 -19.37
N THR A 132 14.75 -3.27 -20.26
CA THR A 132 13.62 -4.20 -20.24
C THR A 132 13.44 -4.90 -18.88
N VAL A 133 14.53 -5.22 -18.19
CA VAL A 133 14.48 -5.83 -16.85
C VAL A 133 13.76 -4.95 -15.85
N SER A 134 13.84 -3.63 -15.97
CA SER A 134 13.17 -2.68 -15.08
C SER A 134 11.67 -2.58 -15.36
N TYR A 135 11.23 -2.77 -16.60
CA TYR A 135 9.82 -2.91 -16.95
C TYR A 135 9.22 -4.17 -16.30
N ASN A 136 9.89 -5.33 -16.46
CA ASN A 136 9.45 -6.58 -15.83
C ASN A 136 9.42 -6.47 -14.29
N TYR A 137 10.38 -5.75 -13.71
CA TYR A 137 10.40 -5.46 -12.28
C TYR A 137 9.19 -4.62 -11.86
N ALA A 138 8.92 -3.54 -12.58
CA ALA A 138 7.81 -2.64 -12.29
C ALA A 138 6.45 -3.35 -12.42
N GLU A 139 6.29 -4.21 -13.43
CA GLU A 139 5.11 -5.04 -13.62
C GLU A 139 4.88 -6.01 -12.45
N ARG A 140 5.94 -6.69 -11.99
CA ARG A 140 5.85 -7.59 -10.82
C ARG A 140 5.43 -6.83 -9.55
N VAL A 141 5.99 -5.66 -9.31
CA VAL A 141 5.62 -4.82 -8.16
C VAL A 141 4.17 -4.38 -8.27
N THR A 142 3.71 -3.93 -9.44
CA THR A 142 2.33 -3.49 -9.67
C THR A 142 1.34 -4.62 -9.41
N ASN A 143 1.57 -5.81 -9.96
CA ASN A 143 0.71 -6.98 -9.77
C ASN A 143 0.63 -7.40 -8.29
N LEU A 144 1.73 -7.27 -7.54
CA LEU A 144 1.73 -7.54 -6.10
C LEU A 144 0.91 -6.51 -5.33
N VAL A 145 1.02 -5.23 -5.67
CA VAL A 145 0.20 -4.16 -5.05
C VAL A 145 -1.28 -4.44 -5.26
N ASP A 146 -1.69 -4.79 -6.48
CA ASP A 146 -3.08 -5.11 -6.78
C ASP A 146 -3.56 -6.34 -5.98
N THR A 147 -2.74 -7.38 -5.90
CA THR A 147 -3.02 -8.57 -5.07
C THR A 147 -3.18 -8.20 -3.59
N PHE A 148 -2.34 -7.33 -3.06
CA PHE A 148 -2.43 -6.91 -1.66
C PHE A 148 -3.69 -6.07 -1.40
N LYS A 149 -4.07 -5.20 -2.33
CA LYS A 149 -5.30 -4.41 -2.26
C LYS A 149 -6.55 -5.28 -2.32
N GLU A 150 -6.57 -6.28 -3.19
CA GLU A 150 -7.69 -7.23 -3.28
C GLU A 150 -7.89 -8.01 -1.99
N ARG A 151 -6.80 -8.52 -1.40
CA ARG A 151 -6.85 -9.25 -0.12
C ARG A 151 -7.27 -8.38 1.06
N ALA A 152 -7.01 -7.08 1.00
CA ALA A 152 -7.40 -6.13 2.03
C ALA A 152 -8.86 -5.69 1.91
N ARG A 153 -9.55 -5.97 0.79
CA ARG A 153 -10.97 -5.65 0.65
C ARG A 153 -11.78 -6.51 1.61
N PRO A 154 -12.70 -5.92 2.40
CA PRO A 154 -13.63 -6.69 3.20
C PRO A 154 -14.42 -7.60 2.27
N VAL A 155 -14.49 -8.88 2.58
CA VAL A 155 -15.43 -9.80 1.92
C VAL A 155 -16.83 -9.33 2.31
N VAL A 156 -17.48 -8.56 1.44
CA VAL A 156 -18.93 -8.31 1.56
C VAL A 156 -19.57 -9.66 1.25
N LEU A 157 -19.90 -10.39 2.31
CA LEU A 157 -20.82 -11.51 2.17
C LEU A 157 -22.13 -10.89 1.69
N GLU A 158 -22.40 -10.98 0.38
CA GLU A 158 -23.75 -10.77 -0.12
C GLU A 158 -24.62 -11.80 0.60
N GLU A 159 -25.31 -11.34 1.62
CA GLU A 159 -26.41 -12.07 2.21
C GLU A 159 -27.45 -12.22 1.09
N LYS A 160 -27.39 -13.36 0.40
CA LYS A 160 -28.34 -13.74 -0.61
C LYS A 160 -29.68 -13.85 0.15
N SER A 161 -30.40 -12.72 0.19
CA SER A 161 -31.75 -12.68 0.70
C SER A 161 -32.51 -13.78 -0.02
N PRO A 162 -33.08 -14.78 0.66
CA PRO A 162 -33.90 -15.78 0.00
C PRO A 162 -35.12 -15.07 -0.52
N ALA A 163 -35.11 -14.76 -1.83
CA ALA A 163 -36.28 -14.26 -2.51
C ALA A 163 -37.38 -15.31 -2.40
N GLY A 164 -38.43 -14.99 -1.65
CA GLY A 164 -39.75 -15.52 -1.79
C GLY A 164 -39.96 -17.00 -1.47
N ARG A 165 -40.13 -17.31 -0.20
CA ARG A 165 -41.09 -18.33 0.18
C ARG A 165 -41.75 -17.87 1.48
N SER A 166 -42.95 -17.31 1.34
CA SER A 166 -43.92 -17.17 2.42
C SER A 166 -44.43 -18.56 2.79
N ASP A 167 -43.70 -19.25 3.65
CA ASP A 167 -44.22 -20.43 4.32
C ASP A 167 -44.24 -20.14 5.82
N GLU A 168 -45.41 -20.13 6.34
CA GLU A 168 -45.84 -20.03 7.72
C GLU A 168 -44.92 -20.86 8.64
N TRP A 169 -44.12 -20.20 9.50
CA TRP A 169 -43.41 -20.88 10.57
C TRP A 169 -44.36 -21.16 11.72
N ASN A 170 -44.93 -22.37 11.72
CA ASN A 170 -45.60 -22.93 12.87
C ASN A 170 -44.54 -23.25 13.92
N LEU A 171 -44.54 -22.49 15.01
CA LEU A 171 -43.75 -22.74 16.21
C LEU A 171 -44.40 -23.83 17.02
N GLU A 172 -44.07 -25.08 16.78
CA GLU A 172 -44.26 -26.18 17.75
C GLU A 172 -42.92 -26.80 18.11
N ASP A 173 -42.51 -26.44 19.31
CA ASP A 173 -41.76 -27.20 20.30
C ASP A 173 -41.04 -28.50 19.86
N ARG A 174 -39.69 -28.44 19.79
CA ARG A 174 -38.81 -29.56 20.18
C ARG A 174 -37.45 -29.06 20.58
N GLY A 175 -37.19 -29.08 21.88
CA GLY A 175 -35.81 -28.95 22.39
C GLY A 175 -34.91 -30.05 21.83
N ASP A 176 -33.85 -29.67 21.16
CA ASP A 176 -32.57 -30.39 21.18
C ASP A 176 -31.42 -29.54 20.62
N ARG A 177 -30.48 -29.31 21.50
CA ARG A 177 -29.03 -29.12 21.31
C ARG A 177 -28.53 -28.53 20.00
N LEU A 178 -28.20 -27.25 20.04
CA LEU A 178 -27.26 -26.59 19.11
C LEU A 178 -25.88 -27.23 19.25
N ARG A 179 -25.51 -28.11 18.32
CA ARG A 179 -24.13 -28.54 18.14
C ARG A 179 -23.44 -27.56 17.21
N PHE A 180 -22.58 -26.70 17.76
CA PHE A 180 -21.61 -25.94 16.98
C PHE A 180 -20.57 -26.90 16.40
N ARG A 181 -20.65 -27.11 15.08
CA ARG A 181 -19.58 -27.82 14.36
C ARG A 181 -18.50 -26.80 14.00
N VAL A 182 -17.45 -26.74 14.82
CA VAL A 182 -16.22 -26.02 14.47
C VAL A 182 -15.54 -26.78 13.34
N LEU A 183 -15.54 -26.23 12.13
CA LEU A 183 -14.73 -26.72 11.03
C LEU A 183 -13.26 -26.39 11.34
N ARG A 184 -12.54 -27.39 11.86
CA ARG A 184 -11.09 -27.42 11.94
C ARG A 184 -10.56 -27.93 10.61
N ASP A 185 -10.25 -27.03 9.69
CA ASP A 185 -9.36 -27.33 8.57
C ASP A 185 -8.42 -26.14 8.37
N ALA A 186 -7.39 -26.12 9.22
CA ALA A 186 -6.18 -25.37 8.93
C ALA A 186 -5.20 -26.32 8.22
N PRO A 187 -4.65 -25.98 7.05
CA PRO A 187 -3.64 -26.80 6.42
C PRO A 187 -2.37 -26.83 7.28
N ARG A 188 -1.98 -28.04 7.72
CA ARG A 188 -0.70 -28.30 8.38
C ARG A 188 0.41 -28.12 7.36
N PHE A 189 1.24 -27.10 7.52
CA PHE A 189 2.53 -27.05 6.86
C PHE A 189 3.44 -28.10 7.49
N VAL A 190 3.76 -29.14 6.72
CA VAL A 190 4.79 -30.11 7.05
C VAL A 190 6.14 -29.47 6.74
N LEU A 191 6.92 -29.16 7.77
CA LEU A 191 8.33 -28.87 7.65
C LEU A 191 9.04 -30.17 7.30
N ALA A 192 9.49 -30.30 6.05
CA ALA A 192 10.46 -31.35 5.68
C ALA A 192 11.84 -30.88 6.15
N ALA A 193 12.38 -31.61 7.14
CA ALA A 193 13.79 -31.54 7.50
C ALA A 193 14.57 -32.40 6.48
N GLY A 194 15.63 -31.84 5.93
CA GLY A 194 16.62 -32.47 5.07
C GLY A 194 17.76 -31.54 4.85
#